data_399eaa578405ee851d3656875ca6bb06
#
_entry.id   399eaa578405ee851d3656875ca6bb06
#
_cell.length_a   1.000
_cell.length_b   1.000
_cell.length_c   1.000
_cell.angle_alpha   90.00
_cell.angle_beta   90.00
_cell.angle_gamma   90.00
#
_symmetry.space_group_name_H-M   'P 1'
#
loop_
_entity.id
_entity.type
_entity.pdbx_description
1 polymer ?
#
loop_
_entity_poly.entity_id
_entity_poly.type
_entity_poly.pdbx_seq_one_letter_code
_entity_poly.pdbx_strand_id
1 'polypeptide(L)'
;MIDQRSDEWFAARAGRITASRMNDVMVERERGEFKSGPRKGQQKPQPKALTDYAHQLAAERLTLRPRKQVKAAALAWGQTVEPAAVAAYQAETGVIVTPAEFILHPKYDFIGASPDFLVGDDGGGEIKSPESSEVHLETLLTGLPPEHIEQIQGGLWVTGRQWWDFVSFHPDFPESHRIFIQRVPRDDEYIERLESACLQMEADVQAILAQLNRSAA
;
A
#
# COMPACT_ATOMS: atom_id res chain seq x y z
N MET A 1 7.96 19.98 -5.98
CA MET A 1 7.20 19.03 -5.12
C MET A 1 6.12 18.42 -6.01
N ILE A 2 6.08 17.10 -6.15
CA ILE A 2 5.06 16.40 -6.95
C ILE A 2 3.84 16.22 -6.04
N ASP A 3 2.75 16.92 -6.36
CA ASP A 3 1.51 16.79 -5.60
C ASP A 3 0.96 15.35 -5.69
N GLN A 4 0.59 14.78 -4.55
CA GLN A 4 -0.06 13.48 -4.52
C GLN A 4 -1.32 13.52 -5.41
N ARG A 5 -1.50 12.45 -6.20
CA ARG A 5 -2.63 12.27 -7.14
C ARG A 5 -2.59 13.15 -8.39
N SER A 6 -1.49 13.90 -8.62
CA SER A 6 -1.21 14.50 -9.93
C SER A 6 -0.87 13.43 -10.97
N ASP A 7 -0.90 13.81 -12.26
CA ASP A 7 -0.52 12.89 -13.35
C ASP A 7 0.94 12.45 -13.21
N GLU A 8 1.81 13.35 -12.74
CA GLU A 8 3.21 13.07 -12.45
C GLU A 8 3.37 12.06 -11.30
N TRP A 9 2.55 12.18 -10.25
CA TRP A 9 2.55 11.22 -9.14
C TRP A 9 2.08 9.83 -9.58
N PHE A 10 1.04 9.76 -10.41
CA PHE A 10 0.61 8.49 -10.97
C PHE A 10 1.67 7.89 -11.90
N ALA A 11 2.32 8.70 -12.73
CA ALA A 11 3.41 8.27 -13.60
C ALA A 11 4.61 7.75 -12.80
N ALA A 12 4.97 8.42 -11.69
CA ALA A 12 6.05 7.97 -10.80
C ALA A 12 5.77 6.62 -10.14
N ARG A 13 4.50 6.25 -9.96
CA ARG A 13 4.06 4.99 -9.35
C ARG A 13 3.87 3.85 -10.37
N ALA A 14 3.69 4.19 -11.65
CA ALA A 14 3.38 3.22 -12.69
C ALA A 14 4.45 2.13 -12.80
N GLY A 15 4.01 0.87 -12.81
CA GLY A 15 4.88 -0.29 -12.91
C GLY A 15 5.73 -0.59 -11.68
N ARG A 16 5.46 0.07 -10.54
CA ARG A 16 6.16 -0.15 -9.26
C ARG A 16 5.26 -0.81 -8.23
N ILE A 17 5.87 -1.66 -7.40
CA ILE A 17 5.22 -2.21 -6.21
C ILE A 17 5.16 -1.09 -5.18
N THR A 18 3.95 -0.64 -4.84
CA THR A 18 3.76 0.45 -3.89
C THR A 18 3.34 -0.06 -2.53
N ALA A 19 3.71 0.62 -1.44
CA ALA A 19 3.37 0.21 -0.07
C ALA A 19 1.87 -0.09 0.08
N SER A 20 0.99 0.70 -0.53
CA SER A 20 -0.46 0.49 -0.50
C SER A 20 -0.96 -0.77 -1.24
N ARG A 21 -0.08 -1.50 -1.93
CA ARG A 21 -0.37 -2.75 -2.64
C ARG A 21 0.47 -3.93 -2.14
N MET A 22 1.21 -3.75 -1.03
CA MET A 22 2.07 -4.82 -0.51
C MET A 22 1.28 -6.00 0.08
N ASN A 23 0.05 -5.80 0.51
CA ASN A 23 -0.86 -6.91 0.84
C ASN A 23 -1.09 -7.86 -0.36
N ASP A 24 -1.09 -7.35 -1.59
CA ASP A 24 -1.25 -8.20 -2.78
C ASP A 24 -0.05 -9.12 -3.04
N VAL A 25 1.15 -8.77 -2.58
CA VAL A 25 2.34 -9.60 -2.74
C VAL A 25 2.54 -10.58 -1.59
N MET A 26 1.94 -10.31 -0.41
CA MET A 26 2.04 -11.18 0.77
C MET A 26 1.08 -12.37 0.73
N VAL A 27 0.32 -12.53 -0.34
CA VAL A 27 -0.53 -13.71 -0.56
C VAL A 27 0.32 -14.97 -0.60
N GLU A 28 -0.09 -15.99 0.16
CA GLU A 28 0.61 -17.28 0.23
C GLU A 28 0.78 -17.91 -1.16
N ARG A 29 2.03 -18.24 -1.50
CA ARG A 29 2.41 -18.77 -2.82
C ARG A 29 2.40 -20.30 -2.88
N GLU A 30 2.25 -20.98 -1.73
CA GLU A 30 2.19 -22.44 -1.71
C GLU A 30 1.03 -22.96 -2.55
N ARG A 31 1.39 -23.73 -3.57
CA ARG A 31 0.45 -24.35 -4.49
C ARG A 31 0.23 -25.80 -4.09
N GLY A 32 -0.85 -26.05 -3.39
CA GLY A 32 -1.29 -27.43 -3.16
C GLY A 32 -1.66 -28.10 -4.48
N GLU A 33 -1.68 -29.43 -4.49
CA GLU A 33 -2.17 -30.22 -5.61
C GLU A 33 -3.71 -30.32 -5.63
N PHE A 34 -4.26 -30.58 -6.79
CA PHE A 34 -5.67 -30.97 -6.90
C PHE A 34 -5.87 -32.35 -6.26
N LYS A 35 -6.72 -32.42 -5.25
CA LYS A 35 -6.97 -33.67 -4.48
C LYS A 35 -7.93 -34.64 -5.19
N SER A 36 -8.70 -34.17 -6.21
CA SER A 36 -9.69 -34.97 -6.93
C SER A 36 -9.97 -34.44 -8.34
N GLY A 37 -10.72 -35.18 -9.15
CA GLY A 37 -11.14 -34.83 -10.50
C GLY A 37 -10.06 -35.04 -11.56
N PRO A 38 -10.28 -34.56 -12.82
CA PRO A 38 -9.38 -34.79 -13.96
C PRO A 38 -7.96 -34.24 -13.78
N ARG A 39 -7.78 -33.30 -12.86
CA ARG A 39 -6.48 -32.65 -12.57
C ARG A 39 -5.84 -33.16 -11.27
N LYS A 40 -6.30 -34.27 -10.70
CA LYS A 40 -5.73 -34.86 -9.48
C LYS A 40 -4.20 -35.05 -9.65
N GLY A 41 -3.44 -34.61 -8.65
CA GLY A 41 -1.98 -34.63 -8.63
C GLY A 41 -1.30 -33.54 -9.44
N GLN A 42 -2.04 -32.70 -10.17
CA GLN A 42 -1.47 -31.51 -10.80
C GLN A 42 -1.40 -30.36 -9.78
N GLN A 43 -0.33 -29.59 -9.88
CA GLN A 43 -0.17 -28.38 -9.06
C GLN A 43 -1.27 -27.34 -9.40
N LYS A 44 -1.86 -26.75 -8.38
CA LYS A 44 -2.82 -25.66 -8.59
C LYS A 44 -2.12 -24.44 -9.21
N PRO A 45 -2.82 -23.61 -10.00
CA PRO A 45 -2.25 -22.38 -10.50
C PRO A 45 -1.90 -21.45 -9.33
N GLN A 46 -1.02 -20.49 -9.61
CA GLN A 46 -0.72 -19.41 -8.69
C GLN A 46 -2.01 -18.64 -8.31
N PRO A 47 -2.13 -18.13 -7.08
CA PRO A 47 -3.27 -17.30 -6.68
C PRO A 47 -3.54 -16.19 -7.68
N LYS A 48 -4.83 -16.03 -8.04
CA LYS A 48 -5.23 -15.05 -9.07
C LYS A 48 -4.80 -13.62 -8.74
N ALA A 49 -4.84 -13.24 -7.46
CA ALA A 49 -4.40 -11.93 -7.01
C ALA A 49 -2.93 -11.62 -7.39
N LEU A 50 -2.03 -12.58 -7.17
CA LEU A 50 -0.62 -12.44 -7.55
C LEU A 50 -0.45 -12.33 -9.07
N THR A 51 -1.16 -13.17 -9.83
CA THR A 51 -1.09 -13.15 -11.30
C THR A 51 -1.64 -11.85 -11.87
N ASP A 52 -2.79 -11.40 -11.36
CA ASP A 52 -3.41 -10.14 -11.80
C ASP A 52 -2.51 -8.94 -11.51
N TYR A 53 -1.87 -8.92 -10.33
CA TYR A 53 -0.97 -7.83 -9.98
C TYR A 53 0.32 -7.85 -10.80
N ALA A 54 0.92 -9.01 -11.04
CA ALA A 54 2.08 -9.13 -11.94
C ALA A 54 1.76 -8.67 -13.38
N HIS A 55 0.59 -9.06 -13.92
CA HIS A 55 0.12 -8.59 -15.22
C HIS A 55 -0.10 -7.08 -15.25
N GLN A 56 -0.68 -6.49 -14.18
CA GLN A 56 -0.84 -5.05 -14.07
C GLN A 56 0.51 -4.33 -14.14
N LEU A 57 1.48 -4.73 -13.31
CA LEU A 57 2.81 -4.13 -13.26
C LEU A 57 3.54 -4.25 -14.62
N ALA A 58 3.48 -5.42 -15.26
CA ALA A 58 4.06 -5.63 -16.58
C ALA A 58 3.42 -4.73 -17.64
N ALA A 59 2.08 -4.62 -17.64
CA ALA A 59 1.36 -3.76 -18.58
C ALA A 59 1.69 -2.27 -18.37
N GLU A 60 1.77 -1.80 -17.12
CA GLU A 60 2.16 -0.42 -16.80
C GLU A 60 3.59 -0.11 -17.26
N ARG A 61 4.54 -1.06 -17.13
CA ARG A 61 5.92 -0.92 -17.63
C ARG A 61 5.99 -0.86 -19.16
N LEU A 62 5.20 -1.66 -19.86
CA LEU A 62 5.18 -1.67 -21.33
C LEU A 62 4.50 -0.42 -21.89
N THR A 63 3.44 0.05 -21.27
CA THR A 63 2.65 1.17 -21.77
C THR A 63 3.16 2.52 -21.27
N LEU A 64 4.02 2.53 -20.23
CA LEU A 64 4.46 3.71 -19.49
C LEU A 64 3.27 4.54 -18.95
N ARG A 65 2.16 3.86 -18.66
CA ARG A 65 0.92 4.48 -18.19
C ARG A 65 0.42 3.78 -16.94
N PRO A 66 0.01 4.55 -15.92
CA PRO A 66 -0.61 3.96 -14.75
C PRO A 66 -1.96 3.34 -15.11
N ARG A 67 -2.37 2.31 -14.37
CA ARG A 67 -3.71 1.76 -14.49
C ARG A 67 -4.75 2.86 -14.26
N LYS A 68 -5.74 2.95 -15.11
CA LYS A 68 -6.88 3.86 -14.90
C LYS A 68 -7.56 3.52 -13.57
N GLN A 69 -7.56 4.48 -12.68
CA GLN A 69 -8.31 4.33 -11.44
C GLN A 69 -9.80 4.53 -11.72
N VAL A 70 -10.61 3.63 -11.19
CA VAL A 70 -12.05 3.87 -11.10
C VAL A 70 -12.22 4.92 -10.00
N LYS A 71 -12.76 6.09 -10.35
CA LYS A 71 -13.11 7.12 -9.37
C LYS A 71 -14.25 6.58 -8.49
N ALA A 72 -13.90 5.99 -7.36
CA ALA A 72 -14.89 5.60 -6.37
C ALA A 72 -15.27 6.81 -5.49
N ALA A 73 -16.52 6.89 -5.09
CA ALA A 73 -17.01 7.95 -4.18
C ALA A 73 -16.17 8.00 -2.89
N ALA A 74 -15.83 6.85 -2.33
CA ALA A 74 -14.98 6.73 -1.14
C ALA A 74 -13.58 7.37 -1.32
N LEU A 75 -12.99 7.33 -2.53
CA LEU A 75 -11.72 8.00 -2.79
C LEU A 75 -11.88 9.52 -2.76
N ALA A 76 -12.97 10.04 -3.34
CA ALA A 76 -13.27 11.48 -3.32
C ALA A 76 -13.56 11.98 -1.89
N TRP A 77 -14.30 11.18 -1.11
CA TRP A 77 -14.54 11.44 0.31
C TRP A 77 -13.21 11.55 1.08
N GLY A 78 -12.35 10.53 1.02
CA GLY A 78 -11.05 10.53 1.69
C GLY A 78 -10.22 11.78 1.36
N GLN A 79 -10.19 12.19 0.08
CA GLN A 79 -9.48 13.39 -0.36
C GLN A 79 -10.05 14.68 0.26
N THR A 80 -11.37 14.76 0.39
CA THR A 80 -12.03 15.94 0.97
C THR A 80 -11.75 16.06 2.47
N VAL A 81 -11.66 14.93 3.16
CA VAL A 81 -11.55 14.87 4.63
C VAL A 81 -10.09 14.89 5.10
N GLU A 82 -9.14 14.45 4.28
CA GLU A 82 -7.72 14.33 4.65
C GLU A 82 -7.09 15.60 5.28
N PRO A 83 -7.33 16.83 4.79
CA PRO A 83 -6.80 18.03 5.45
C PRO A 83 -7.30 18.22 6.88
N ALA A 84 -8.56 17.86 7.13
CA ALA A 84 -9.13 17.92 8.48
C ALA A 84 -8.55 16.84 9.39
N ALA A 85 -8.29 15.64 8.86
CA ALA A 85 -7.63 14.56 9.59
C ALA A 85 -6.19 14.93 9.98
N VAL A 86 -5.42 15.54 9.07
CA VAL A 86 -4.07 16.06 9.37
C VAL A 86 -4.12 17.13 10.46
N ALA A 87 -5.05 18.08 10.36
CA ALA A 87 -5.20 19.11 11.39
C ALA A 87 -5.57 18.54 12.76
N ALA A 88 -6.48 17.56 12.79
CA ALA A 88 -6.85 16.85 14.01
C ALA A 88 -5.68 16.07 14.61
N TYR A 89 -4.90 15.37 13.78
CA TYR A 89 -3.70 14.67 14.22
C TYR A 89 -2.68 15.61 14.85
N GLN A 90 -2.40 16.75 14.22
CA GLN A 90 -1.46 17.76 14.77
C GLN A 90 -1.97 18.37 16.08
N ALA A 91 -3.28 18.63 16.17
CA ALA A 91 -3.89 19.17 17.40
C ALA A 91 -3.80 18.17 18.56
N GLU A 92 -4.06 16.89 18.29
CA GLU A 92 -4.04 15.82 19.30
C GLU A 92 -2.63 15.50 19.79
N THR A 93 -1.65 15.45 18.85
CA THR A 93 -0.29 15.01 19.17
C THR A 93 0.67 16.15 19.50
N GLY A 94 0.33 17.39 19.14
CA GLY A 94 1.25 18.54 19.22
C GLY A 94 2.40 18.49 18.19
N VAL A 95 2.37 17.57 17.25
CA VAL A 95 3.43 17.34 16.27
C VAL A 95 3.12 18.06 14.96
N ILE A 96 4.13 18.70 14.38
CA ILE A 96 4.02 19.30 13.03
C ILE A 96 4.41 18.24 12.02
N VAL A 97 3.55 17.98 11.05
CA VAL A 97 3.81 17.04 9.96
C VAL A 97 4.34 17.75 8.71
N THR A 98 5.11 17.00 7.93
CA THR A 98 5.60 17.41 6.61
C THR A 98 4.89 16.60 5.54
N PRO A 99 4.30 17.21 4.50
CA PRO A 99 3.77 16.49 3.35
C PRO A 99 4.84 15.62 2.70
N ALA A 100 4.45 14.46 2.21
CA ALA A 100 5.37 13.55 1.52
C ALA A 100 5.02 13.41 0.05
N GLU A 101 6.05 13.30 -0.78
CA GLU A 101 5.94 12.90 -2.18
C GLU A 101 5.95 11.35 -2.28
N PHE A 102 5.92 10.86 -3.52
CA PHE A 102 6.25 9.46 -3.77
C PHE A 102 7.75 9.23 -3.54
N ILE A 103 8.08 8.34 -2.62
CA ILE A 103 9.45 8.00 -2.22
C ILE A 103 9.82 6.66 -2.84
N LEU A 104 10.90 6.61 -3.61
CA LEU A 104 11.47 5.35 -4.11
C LEU A 104 12.29 4.69 -3.01
N HIS A 105 12.27 3.36 -3.00
CA HIS A 105 13.13 2.59 -2.13
C HIS A 105 14.61 2.79 -2.53
N PRO A 106 15.54 3.05 -1.60
CA PRO A 106 16.93 3.42 -1.91
C PRO A 106 17.71 2.33 -2.66
N LYS A 107 17.30 1.07 -2.55
CA LYS A 107 17.96 -0.09 -3.19
C LYS A 107 17.17 -0.63 -4.39
N TYR A 108 15.84 -0.51 -4.41
CA TYR A 108 14.95 -1.14 -5.38
C TYR A 108 14.11 -0.09 -6.10
N ASP A 109 14.44 0.24 -7.33
CA ASP A 109 13.77 1.27 -8.14
C ASP A 109 12.34 0.89 -8.57
N PHE A 110 11.99 -0.39 -8.42
CA PHE A 110 10.65 -0.93 -8.66
C PHE A 110 9.75 -0.94 -7.41
N ILE A 111 10.20 -0.38 -6.28
CA ILE A 111 9.46 -0.30 -5.02
C ILE A 111 9.38 1.15 -4.56
N GLY A 112 8.22 1.55 -4.02
CA GLY A 112 8.07 2.87 -3.45
C GLY A 112 6.87 3.01 -2.52
N ALA A 113 6.80 4.15 -1.83
CA ALA A 113 5.72 4.50 -0.91
C ALA A 113 5.27 5.94 -1.11
N SER A 114 4.02 6.22 -0.80
CA SER A 114 3.48 7.57 -0.68
C SER A 114 2.90 7.72 0.71
N PRO A 115 3.69 8.13 1.69
CA PRO A 115 3.18 8.48 3.02
C PRO A 115 2.15 9.61 2.93
N ASP A 116 1.14 9.61 3.78
CA ASP A 116 0.24 10.77 3.85
C ASP A 116 0.95 11.95 4.53
N PHE A 117 1.85 11.66 5.48
CA PHE A 117 2.72 12.65 6.09
C PHE A 117 3.98 12.02 6.68
N LEU A 118 4.98 12.88 6.95
CA LEU A 118 6.21 12.55 7.67
C LEU A 118 6.30 13.37 8.96
N VAL A 119 7.00 12.83 9.96
CA VAL A 119 7.23 13.47 11.26
C VAL A 119 8.72 13.40 11.59
N GLY A 120 9.37 14.55 11.65
CA GLY A 120 10.81 14.61 11.89
C GLY A 120 11.57 13.69 10.93
N ASP A 121 12.64 13.07 11.45
CA ASP A 121 13.47 12.14 10.65
C ASP A 121 13.05 10.67 10.82
N ASP A 122 12.33 10.33 11.90
CA ASP A 122 12.10 8.94 12.32
C ASP A 122 10.67 8.46 12.14
N GLY A 123 9.70 9.35 11.92
CA GLY A 123 8.29 9.00 11.92
C GLY A 123 7.57 9.29 10.59
N GLY A 124 6.46 8.61 10.39
CA GLY A 124 5.53 8.87 9.30
C GLY A 124 4.11 8.49 9.68
N GLY A 125 3.19 8.60 8.76
CA GLY A 125 1.81 8.22 9.01
C GLY A 125 1.00 7.90 7.78
N GLU A 126 -0.06 7.14 8.05
CA GLU A 126 -1.10 6.75 7.11
C GLU A 126 -2.45 7.13 7.66
N ILE A 127 -3.22 7.90 6.91
CA ILE A 127 -4.56 8.35 7.27
C ILE A 127 -5.60 7.51 6.54
N LYS A 128 -6.55 7.00 7.28
CA LYS A 128 -7.77 6.39 6.75
C LYS A 128 -8.96 7.19 7.23
N SER A 129 -9.70 7.74 6.28
CA SER A 129 -10.97 8.42 6.55
C SER A 129 -12.09 7.65 5.84
N PRO A 130 -12.63 6.59 6.49
CA PRO A 130 -13.70 5.82 5.90
C PRO A 130 -14.96 6.69 5.75
N GLU A 131 -15.71 6.50 4.64
CA GLU A 131 -17.02 7.14 4.48
C GLU A 131 -18.07 6.50 5.41
N SER A 132 -17.91 5.20 5.70
CA SER A 132 -18.75 4.48 6.66
C SER A 132 -18.34 4.78 8.09
N SER A 133 -19.28 5.33 8.87
CA SER A 133 -19.11 5.56 10.32
C SER A 133 -18.90 4.25 11.10
N GLU A 134 -19.46 3.14 10.63
CA GLU A 134 -19.31 1.82 11.25
C GLU A 134 -17.86 1.34 11.18
N VAL A 135 -17.15 1.59 10.07
CA VAL A 135 -15.74 1.23 9.90
C VAL A 135 -14.85 2.03 10.86
N HIS A 136 -15.13 3.32 11.03
CA HIS A 136 -14.42 4.13 12.02
C HIS A 136 -14.71 3.68 13.45
N LEU A 137 -15.99 3.38 13.76
CA LEU A 137 -16.39 2.86 15.07
C LEU A 137 -15.70 1.52 15.38
N GLU A 138 -15.63 0.62 14.40
CA GLU A 138 -14.90 -0.66 14.56
C GLU A 138 -13.43 -0.43 14.89
N THR A 139 -12.77 0.50 14.18
CA THR A 139 -11.38 0.89 14.48
C THR A 139 -11.20 1.44 15.89
N LEU A 140 -12.13 2.27 16.37
CA LEU A 140 -12.11 2.76 17.75
C LEU A 140 -12.22 1.63 18.80
N LEU A 141 -12.94 0.56 18.48
CA LEU A 141 -13.19 -0.56 19.39
C LEU A 141 -12.10 -1.64 19.33
N THR A 142 -11.52 -1.88 18.15
CA THR A 142 -10.64 -3.04 17.91
C THR A 142 -9.19 -2.66 17.62
N GLY A 143 -8.90 -1.37 17.36
CA GLY A 143 -7.57 -0.89 16.99
C GLY A 143 -7.31 -0.95 15.49
N LEU A 144 -6.03 -0.90 15.13
CA LEU A 144 -5.55 -0.95 13.75
C LEU A 144 -6.05 -2.20 13.02
N PRO A 145 -6.80 -2.05 11.90
CA PRO A 145 -7.18 -3.18 11.08
C PRO A 145 -5.95 -3.88 10.46
N PRO A 146 -5.87 -5.24 10.53
CA PRO A 146 -4.69 -5.97 10.11
C PRO A 146 -4.32 -5.79 8.62
N GLU A 147 -5.28 -5.49 7.76
CA GLU A 147 -5.05 -5.24 6.33
C GLU A 147 -4.22 -3.98 6.01
N HIS A 148 -3.91 -3.16 7.01
CA HIS A 148 -3.06 -1.99 6.83
C HIS A 148 -1.60 -2.22 7.27
N ILE A 149 -1.29 -3.36 7.88
CA ILE A 149 0.06 -3.67 8.39
C ILE A 149 1.09 -3.69 7.26
N GLU A 150 0.78 -4.34 6.13
CA GLU A 150 1.68 -4.41 4.97
C GLU A 150 2.00 -3.01 4.42
N GLN A 151 1.00 -2.15 4.36
CA GLN A 151 1.19 -0.78 3.90
C GLN A 151 2.09 0.01 4.85
N ILE A 152 1.87 -0.13 6.15
CA ILE A 152 2.64 0.57 7.20
C ILE A 152 4.08 0.08 7.23
N GLN A 153 4.31 -1.23 7.31
CA GLN A 153 5.66 -1.79 7.31
C GLN A 153 6.39 -1.53 6.00
N GLY A 154 5.65 -1.52 4.88
CA GLY A 154 6.16 -1.11 3.58
C GLY A 154 6.60 0.36 3.54
N GLY A 155 5.84 1.27 4.15
CA GLY A 155 6.21 2.66 4.33
C GLY A 155 7.48 2.82 5.16
N LEU A 156 7.56 2.11 6.29
CA LEU A 156 8.74 2.07 7.16
C LEU A 156 9.98 1.53 6.44
N TRP A 157 9.80 0.46 5.65
CA TRP A 157 10.89 -0.13 4.87
C TRP A 157 11.43 0.83 3.81
N VAL A 158 10.54 1.40 2.99
CA VAL A 158 10.93 2.31 1.90
C VAL A 158 11.60 3.57 2.41
N THR A 159 11.11 4.12 3.53
CA THR A 159 11.61 5.38 4.08
C THR A 159 12.77 5.23 5.06
N GLY A 160 13.03 4.01 5.55
CA GLY A 160 14.01 3.74 6.59
C GLY A 160 13.62 4.25 7.98
N ARG A 161 12.38 4.68 8.18
CA ARG A 161 11.89 5.29 9.43
C ARG A 161 11.62 4.23 10.48
N GLN A 162 11.49 4.68 11.76
CA GLN A 162 11.44 3.80 12.93
C GLN A 162 10.02 3.54 13.42
N TRP A 163 9.08 4.43 13.13
CA TRP A 163 7.70 4.30 13.57
C TRP A 163 6.73 4.95 12.58
N TRP A 164 5.48 4.48 12.64
CA TRP A 164 4.40 4.96 11.79
C TRP A 164 3.12 5.10 12.60
N ASP A 165 2.47 6.25 12.51
CA ASP A 165 1.16 6.42 13.12
C ASP A 165 0.06 6.07 12.11
N PHE A 166 -0.71 5.05 12.43
CA PHE A 166 -1.99 4.80 11.78
C PHE A 166 -3.03 5.73 12.37
N VAL A 167 -3.72 6.46 11.50
CA VAL A 167 -4.74 7.43 11.89
C VAL A 167 -6.06 7.07 11.24
N SER A 168 -7.10 6.84 12.02
CA SER A 168 -8.47 6.77 11.52
C SER A 168 -9.21 8.04 11.93
N PHE A 169 -9.89 8.70 10.97
CA PHE A 169 -10.58 9.95 11.20
C PHE A 169 -11.96 9.98 10.54
N HIS A 170 -12.98 10.41 11.29
CA HIS A 170 -14.31 10.64 10.75
C HIS A 170 -14.91 11.94 11.30
N PRO A 171 -15.21 12.94 10.44
CA PRO A 171 -15.58 14.30 10.87
C PRO A 171 -16.91 14.39 11.62
N ASP A 172 -17.84 13.46 11.38
CA ASP A 172 -19.18 13.48 11.96
C ASP A 172 -19.23 12.91 13.39
N PHE A 173 -18.14 12.31 13.87
CA PHE A 173 -18.06 11.85 15.26
C PHE A 173 -17.84 13.04 16.21
N PRO A 174 -18.31 12.93 17.47
CA PRO A 174 -17.96 13.87 18.52
C PRO A 174 -16.45 14.05 18.64
N GLU A 175 -16.00 15.22 19.07
CA GLU A 175 -14.57 15.56 19.17
C GLU A 175 -13.74 14.51 19.92
N SER A 176 -14.30 13.94 20.98
CA SER A 176 -13.67 12.88 21.77
C SER A 176 -13.50 11.53 21.05
N HIS A 177 -14.11 11.33 19.89
CA HIS A 177 -14.11 10.06 19.16
C HIS A 177 -13.88 10.20 17.65
N ARG A 178 -13.59 11.44 17.16
CA ARG A 178 -13.43 11.68 15.72
C ARG A 178 -12.09 11.21 15.17
N ILE A 179 -11.10 10.97 16.06
CA ILE A 179 -9.76 10.54 15.68
C ILE A 179 -9.31 9.34 16.53
N PHE A 180 -8.70 8.39 15.89
CA PHE A 180 -7.98 7.27 16.51
C PHE A 180 -6.55 7.29 15.98
N ILE A 181 -5.58 7.15 16.88
CA ILE A 181 -4.16 7.12 16.53
C ILE A 181 -3.52 5.90 17.19
N GLN A 182 -2.83 5.09 16.37
CA GLN A 182 -2.05 3.97 16.90
C GLN A 182 -0.66 3.97 16.29
N ARG A 183 0.35 4.07 17.14
CA ARG A 183 1.76 3.97 16.71
C ARG A 183 2.15 2.53 16.46
N VAL A 184 2.75 2.30 15.30
CA VAL A 184 3.29 1.01 14.87
C VAL A 184 4.80 1.16 14.76
N PRO A 185 5.58 0.41 15.55
CA PRO A 185 7.02 0.39 15.39
C PRO A 185 7.43 -0.37 14.14
N ARG A 186 8.64 -0.08 13.66
CA ARG A 186 9.29 -0.85 12.61
C ARG A 186 9.52 -2.29 13.08
N ASP A 187 9.15 -3.24 12.24
CA ASP A 187 9.37 -4.67 12.44
C ASP A 187 10.27 -5.21 11.32
N ASP A 188 11.56 -5.35 11.62
CA ASP A 188 12.54 -5.78 10.61
C ASP A 188 12.32 -7.24 10.17
N GLU A 189 11.82 -8.13 11.04
CA GLU A 189 11.48 -9.51 10.67
C GLU A 189 10.27 -9.54 9.70
N TYR A 190 9.29 -8.69 9.94
CA TYR A 190 8.16 -8.53 9.01
C TYR A 190 8.63 -7.97 7.67
N ILE A 191 9.51 -6.98 7.70
CA ILE A 191 10.09 -6.33 6.51
C ILE A 191 10.93 -7.32 5.67
N GLU A 192 11.69 -8.22 6.28
CA GLU A 192 12.43 -9.27 5.55
C GLU A 192 11.48 -10.19 4.75
N ARG A 193 10.34 -10.56 5.35
CA ARG A 193 9.31 -11.34 4.64
C ARG A 193 8.68 -10.54 3.50
N LEU A 194 8.41 -9.26 3.74
CA LEU A 194 7.86 -8.35 2.74
C LEU A 194 8.82 -8.13 1.57
N GLU A 195 10.11 -7.92 1.85
CA GLU A 195 11.18 -7.83 0.85
C GLU A 195 11.22 -9.09 -0.02
N SER A 196 11.24 -10.27 0.59
CA SER A 196 11.22 -11.54 -0.12
C SER A 196 10.02 -11.68 -1.06
N ALA A 197 8.82 -11.31 -0.59
CA ALA A 197 7.61 -11.35 -1.39
C ALA A 197 7.63 -10.35 -2.57
N CYS A 198 8.15 -9.15 -2.35
CA CYS A 198 8.32 -8.13 -3.39
C CYS A 198 9.33 -8.55 -4.46
N LEU A 199 10.46 -9.13 -4.06
CA LEU A 199 11.47 -9.66 -4.99
C LEU A 199 10.92 -10.81 -5.84
N GLN A 200 10.10 -11.67 -5.24
CA GLN A 200 9.43 -12.72 -5.99
C GLN A 200 8.40 -12.18 -6.98
N MET A 201 7.65 -11.14 -6.60
CA MET A 201 6.71 -10.45 -7.51
C MET A 201 7.48 -9.81 -8.68
N GLU A 202 8.61 -9.18 -8.41
CA GLU A 202 9.47 -8.63 -9.47
C GLU A 202 9.95 -9.71 -10.43
N ALA A 203 10.36 -10.86 -9.93
CA ALA A 203 10.75 -12.00 -10.77
C ALA A 203 9.59 -12.48 -11.66
N ASP A 204 8.36 -12.52 -11.14
CA ASP A 204 7.17 -12.87 -11.92
C ASP A 204 6.92 -11.85 -13.05
N VAL A 205 7.05 -10.55 -12.76
CA VAL A 205 6.91 -9.48 -13.75
C VAL A 205 7.99 -9.59 -14.85
N GLN A 206 9.25 -9.80 -14.46
CA GLN A 206 10.34 -9.95 -15.42
C GLN A 206 10.16 -11.20 -16.31
N ALA A 207 9.65 -12.29 -15.76
CA ALA A 207 9.35 -13.50 -16.54
C ALA A 207 8.26 -13.24 -17.60
N ILE A 208 7.22 -12.47 -17.27
CA ILE A 208 6.16 -12.06 -18.21
C ILE A 208 6.77 -11.22 -19.35
N LEU A 209 7.55 -10.20 -19.02
CA LEU A 209 8.19 -9.32 -20.00
C LEU A 209 9.14 -10.10 -20.92
N ALA A 210 9.94 -10.99 -20.36
CA ALA A 210 10.86 -11.84 -21.14
C ALA A 210 10.11 -12.81 -22.08
N GLN A 211 8.97 -13.34 -21.67
CA GLN A 211 8.14 -14.21 -22.52
C GLN A 211 7.60 -13.43 -23.73
N LEU A 212 7.08 -12.23 -23.52
CA LEU A 212 6.58 -11.38 -24.60
C LEU A 212 7.66 -11.02 -25.60
N ASN A 213 8.86 -10.67 -25.14
CA ASN A 213 9.99 -10.34 -26.01
C ASN A 213 10.43 -11.54 -26.88
N ARG A 214 10.38 -12.77 -26.34
CA ARG A 214 10.68 -13.98 -27.12
C ARG A 214 9.62 -14.30 -28.18
N SER A 215 8.36 -13.93 -27.93
CA SER A 215 7.24 -14.18 -28.87
C SER A 215 7.20 -13.15 -30.01
N ALA A 216 7.90 -12.03 -29.85
CA ALA A 216 7.97 -10.95 -30.85
C ALA A 216 9.22 -11.03 -31.76
N ALA A 217 10.16 -11.91 -31.44
CA ALA A 217 11.38 -12.19 -32.22
C ALA A 217 11.21 -13.39 -33.13
#